data_9684290cce6eac329bafcf523715611e
#
_entry.id   9684290cce6eac329bafcf523715611e
#
_cell.length_a   1.000
_cell.length_b   1.000
_cell.length_c   1.000
_cell.angle_alpha   90.00
_cell.angle_beta   90.00
_cell.angle_gamma   90.00
#
_symmetry.space_group_name_H-M   'P 1'
#
loop_
_entity.id
_entity.type
_entity.pdbx_description
1 polymer ?
#
loop_
_entity_poly.entity_id
_entity_poly.type
_entity_poly.pdbx_seq_one_letter_code
_entity_poly.pdbx_strand_id
1 'polypeptide(L)'
;ASLHDAAPLYDRPRQAPTGFDEDTRTGPVTNPATGCDNPAADLLALLCDPSWVFRQYDHQLFLNTVVGPGGDGTLLRLRHPDTGADTGRALGLTTDGNHRWCAVDPRVGTALIVAEAMLNLAVVGASPLALVNCLNFGNPEHPEVMWQLSESVDGMADACTAFGIPVVGGNVSLYNESNGVDIDPTPVIGLLGMVDDLAVPPPGPRLTDGGRLVVIGPAPQRELAGSAWAASKGQRGGGLPSLDFGVHADVARTVAQLIGGDMVLGAHDVGEGGLGVTVAEMVAHSGVGATVARVADHVDLFSESPSRVVVCVDPERLTAVLNVCEAAGVETTRIGVAGGDRLAVKGLVDVSVADVVAAWRGRLPGALGHGTTQG
;
A
#
# COMPACT_ATOMS: atom_id res chain seq x y z
N ALA A 1 -8.29 46.00 -0.80
CA ALA A 1 -7.58 45.64 -2.04
C ALA A 1 -6.11 45.77 -1.90
N SER A 2 -5.64 46.81 -1.19
CA SER A 2 -4.21 47.13 -1.08
C SER A 2 -3.33 46.18 -0.24
N LEU A 3 -3.94 45.37 0.63
CA LEU A 3 -3.17 44.43 1.48
C LEU A 3 -2.66 43.21 0.70
N HIS A 4 -3.30 42.82 -0.35
CA HIS A 4 -2.87 41.68 -1.19
C HIS A 4 -1.80 42.10 -2.23
N ASP A 5 -1.82 43.36 -2.67
CA ASP A 5 -0.86 43.87 -3.66
C ASP A 5 0.53 44.13 -3.05
N ALA A 6 0.63 44.19 -1.73
CA ALA A 6 1.86 44.43 -0.98
C ALA A 6 2.42 43.18 -0.26
N ALA A 7 1.83 42.02 -0.45
CA ALA A 7 2.37 40.79 0.14
C ALA A 7 3.72 40.47 -0.48
N PRO A 8 4.78 40.22 0.32
CA PRO A 8 6.08 39.84 -0.23
C PRO A 8 5.95 38.49 -0.95
N LEU A 9 6.22 38.51 -2.24
CA LEU A 9 6.38 37.26 -3.03
C LEU A 9 7.77 36.72 -2.72
N TYR A 10 7.82 35.69 -1.91
CA TYR A 10 9.07 35.00 -1.61
C TYR A 10 9.13 33.71 -2.43
N ASP A 11 9.89 33.73 -3.51
CA ASP A 11 10.18 32.55 -4.33
C ASP A 11 11.46 31.88 -3.79
N ARG A 12 11.28 30.76 -3.09
CA ARG A 12 12.40 30.01 -2.52
C ARG A 12 13.19 29.32 -3.63
N PRO A 13 14.53 29.38 -3.62
CA PRO A 13 15.35 28.61 -4.56
C PRO A 13 15.01 27.12 -4.50
N ARG A 14 15.01 26.48 -5.66
CA ARG A 14 14.77 25.05 -5.85
C ARG A 14 15.92 24.47 -6.65
N GLN A 15 16.51 23.41 -6.14
CA GLN A 15 17.62 22.72 -6.79
C GLN A 15 17.52 21.23 -6.48
N ALA A 16 17.54 20.39 -7.50
CA ALA A 16 17.65 18.97 -7.30
C ALA A 16 18.92 18.63 -6.50
N PRO A 17 18.88 17.66 -5.60
CA PRO A 17 20.08 17.19 -4.91
C PRO A 17 21.18 16.80 -5.90
N THR A 18 22.43 17.09 -5.53
CA THR A 18 23.59 16.74 -6.38
C THR A 18 23.61 15.22 -6.59
N GLY A 19 23.75 14.77 -7.84
CA GLY A 19 23.75 13.36 -8.18
C GLY A 19 22.36 12.73 -8.31
N PHE A 20 21.25 13.51 -8.14
CA PHE A 20 19.90 12.97 -8.22
C PHE A 20 19.66 12.09 -9.47
N ASP A 21 20.11 12.54 -10.66
CA ASP A 21 19.92 11.80 -11.92
C ASP A 21 20.81 10.54 -12.04
N GLU A 22 21.97 10.52 -11.40
CA GLU A 22 22.90 9.40 -11.44
C GLU A 22 22.64 8.39 -10.32
N ASP A 23 22.45 8.88 -9.08
CA ASP A 23 22.32 8.02 -7.89
C ASP A 23 20.94 7.36 -7.78
N THR A 24 19.89 8.02 -8.26
CA THR A 24 18.54 7.45 -8.23
C THR A 24 18.30 6.44 -9.35
N ARG A 25 18.97 6.59 -10.49
CA ARG A 25 18.84 5.67 -11.63
C ARG A 25 19.96 4.64 -11.73
N THR A 26 21.13 4.90 -11.16
CA THR A 26 22.35 4.08 -11.27
C THR A 26 23.00 3.72 -9.94
N GLY A 27 22.42 4.15 -8.81
CA GLY A 27 22.90 3.77 -7.48
C GLY A 27 23.12 2.26 -7.40
N PRO A 28 23.90 1.75 -6.44
CA PRO A 28 24.22 0.34 -6.38
C PRO A 28 22.93 -0.45 -6.26
N VAL A 29 22.34 -0.74 -7.42
CA VAL A 29 21.36 -1.81 -7.50
C VAL A 29 22.08 -2.98 -6.91
N THR A 30 21.65 -3.41 -5.75
CA THR A 30 22.08 -4.71 -5.23
C THR A 30 21.94 -5.65 -6.41
N ASN A 31 23.04 -6.25 -6.81
CA ASN A 31 22.93 -7.29 -7.84
C ASN A 31 21.86 -8.26 -7.33
N PRO A 32 20.70 -8.36 -7.97
CA PRO A 32 19.57 -9.16 -7.46
C PRO A 32 19.99 -10.60 -7.17
N ALA A 33 21.04 -11.09 -7.84
CA ALA A 33 21.58 -12.42 -7.67
C ALA A 33 22.41 -12.61 -6.38
N THR A 34 22.87 -11.54 -5.73
CA THR A 34 23.82 -11.65 -4.60
C THR A 34 23.32 -11.06 -3.28
N GLY A 35 22.13 -10.47 -3.26
CA GLY A 35 21.67 -9.69 -2.10
C GLY A 35 20.79 -10.43 -1.11
N CYS A 36 20.30 -11.64 -1.40
CA CYS A 36 19.36 -12.36 -0.57
C CYS A 36 19.80 -13.80 -0.31
N ASP A 37 20.45 -14.04 0.82
CA ASP A 37 20.92 -15.37 1.20
C ASP A 37 19.79 -16.25 1.78
N ASN A 38 18.78 -15.63 2.39
CA ASN A 38 17.67 -16.33 3.02
C ASN A 38 16.35 -15.54 2.86
N PRO A 39 15.63 -15.73 1.74
CA PRO A 39 14.36 -15.05 1.50
C PRO A 39 13.31 -15.28 2.59
N ALA A 40 13.31 -16.48 3.22
CA ALA A 40 12.36 -16.78 4.28
C ALA A 40 12.63 -15.96 5.55
N ALA A 41 13.89 -15.81 5.96
CA ALA A 41 14.25 -14.98 7.09
C ALA A 41 13.98 -13.49 6.80
N ASP A 42 14.30 -13.03 5.60
CA ASP A 42 14.03 -11.66 5.17
C ASP A 42 12.52 -11.36 5.19
N LEU A 43 11.70 -12.29 4.67
CA LEU A 43 10.25 -12.18 4.70
C LEU A 43 9.72 -12.03 6.13
N LEU A 44 10.10 -12.93 7.03
CA LEU A 44 9.65 -12.88 8.42
C LEU A 44 10.10 -11.59 9.12
N ALA A 45 11.27 -11.06 8.77
CA ALA A 45 11.77 -9.80 9.31
C ALA A 45 11.01 -8.55 8.80
N LEU A 46 10.26 -8.63 7.72
CA LEU A 46 9.46 -7.52 7.20
C LEU A 46 8.05 -7.47 7.80
N LEU A 47 7.53 -8.58 8.32
CA LEU A 47 6.16 -8.65 8.85
C LEU A 47 5.99 -7.80 10.11
N CYS A 48 4.88 -7.07 10.19
CA CYS A 48 4.56 -6.23 11.34
C CYS A 48 3.05 -6.04 11.50
N ASP A 49 2.50 -6.46 12.63
CA ASP A 49 1.11 -6.17 13.01
C ASP A 49 1.00 -4.78 13.64
N PRO A 50 0.36 -3.79 13.01
CA PRO A 50 0.20 -2.45 13.57
C PRO A 50 -0.88 -2.38 14.65
N SER A 51 -1.53 -3.48 15.00
CA SER A 51 -2.72 -3.49 15.87
C SER A 51 -2.48 -2.89 17.26
N TRP A 52 -1.23 -2.95 17.77
CA TRP A 52 -0.86 -2.29 19.01
C TRP A 52 -1.19 -0.78 18.99
N VAL A 53 -1.02 -0.10 17.84
CA VAL A 53 -1.28 1.33 17.71
C VAL A 53 -2.77 1.63 17.84
N PHE A 54 -3.61 0.99 17.02
CA PHE A 54 -5.04 1.35 16.96
C PHE A 54 -5.87 0.76 18.10
N ARG A 55 -5.42 -0.34 18.74
CA ARG A 55 -6.11 -0.92 19.91
C ARG A 55 -6.12 -0.01 21.14
N GLN A 56 -5.30 1.03 21.17
CA GLN A 56 -5.29 2.03 22.23
C GLN A 56 -6.45 3.02 22.13
N TYR A 57 -7.18 3.04 21.01
CA TYR A 57 -8.24 3.98 20.71
C TYR A 57 -9.55 3.26 20.38
N ASP A 58 -10.67 3.91 20.70
CA ASP A 58 -11.98 3.44 20.26
C ASP A 58 -12.15 3.75 18.76
N HIS A 59 -12.39 2.72 17.97
CA HIS A 59 -12.65 2.80 16.53
C HIS A 59 -14.03 2.23 16.17
N GLN A 60 -14.89 2.00 17.16
CA GLN A 60 -16.24 1.44 16.99
C GLN A 60 -17.36 2.34 17.53
N LEU A 61 -17.04 3.56 17.92
CA LEU A 61 -18.00 4.52 18.44
C LEU A 61 -19.17 4.70 17.44
N PHE A 62 -20.39 4.75 17.97
CA PHE A 62 -21.66 4.75 17.21
C PHE A 62 -21.97 3.46 16.42
N LEU A 63 -21.13 2.42 16.49
CA LEU A 63 -21.33 1.13 15.81
C LEU A 63 -21.54 1.26 14.30
N ASN A 64 -20.87 2.21 13.69
CA ASN A 64 -20.88 2.43 12.23
C ASN A 64 -19.71 1.75 11.51
N THR A 65 -18.73 1.26 12.24
CA THR A 65 -17.56 0.59 11.67
C THR A 65 -17.96 -0.78 11.09
N VAL A 66 -17.82 -0.93 9.78
CA VAL A 66 -18.05 -2.19 9.05
C VAL A 66 -16.74 -2.95 8.90
N VAL A 67 -15.67 -2.23 8.48
CA VAL A 67 -14.30 -2.72 8.44
C VAL A 67 -13.47 -1.80 9.31
N GLY A 68 -12.88 -2.35 10.38
CA GLY A 68 -12.00 -1.62 11.29
C GLY A 68 -10.59 -1.48 10.74
N PRO A 69 -9.71 -0.75 11.47
CA PRO A 69 -8.30 -0.66 11.12
C PRO A 69 -7.61 -2.03 11.23
N GLY A 70 -6.50 -2.20 10.49
CA GLY A 70 -5.69 -3.41 10.48
C GLY A 70 -5.72 -4.19 9.15
N GLY A 71 -6.42 -3.68 8.14
CA GLY A 71 -6.33 -4.06 6.74
C GLY A 71 -6.03 -2.82 5.89
N ASP A 72 -6.20 -2.93 4.58
CA ASP A 72 -5.83 -1.91 3.60
C ASP A 72 -6.68 -0.63 3.72
N GLY A 73 -7.94 -0.77 4.07
CA GLY A 73 -8.86 0.34 4.23
C GLY A 73 -9.90 0.10 5.32
N THR A 74 -10.52 1.18 5.76
CA THR A 74 -11.60 1.17 6.75
C THR A 74 -12.92 1.54 6.09
N LEU A 75 -14.03 0.91 6.49
CA LEU A 75 -15.38 1.26 6.07
C LEU A 75 -16.25 1.69 7.24
N LEU A 76 -16.86 2.86 7.09
CA LEU A 76 -17.84 3.42 8.04
C LEU A 76 -19.21 3.49 7.35
N ARG A 77 -20.18 2.76 7.89
CA ARG A 77 -21.58 2.77 7.44
C ARG A 77 -22.20 4.15 7.57
N LEU A 78 -22.91 4.58 6.53
CA LEU A 78 -23.69 5.79 6.57
C LEU A 78 -25.12 5.52 7.06
N ARG A 79 -25.56 6.28 8.04
CA ARG A 79 -26.92 6.27 8.54
C ARG A 79 -27.63 7.56 8.20
N HIS A 80 -28.92 7.47 7.96
CA HIS A 80 -29.74 8.67 7.75
C HIS A 80 -29.75 9.53 9.01
N PRO A 81 -29.43 10.83 8.93
CA PRO A 81 -29.21 11.67 10.12
C PRO A 81 -30.46 11.78 11.03
N ASP A 82 -31.66 11.84 10.45
CA ASP A 82 -32.89 12.06 11.21
C ASP A 82 -33.49 10.75 11.75
N THR A 83 -33.35 9.65 11.05
CA THR A 83 -34.00 8.37 11.40
C THR A 83 -33.07 7.34 11.99
N GLY A 84 -31.75 7.50 11.81
CA GLY A 84 -30.73 6.50 12.16
C GLY A 84 -30.79 5.24 11.28
N ALA A 85 -31.65 5.20 10.26
CA ALA A 85 -31.78 4.07 9.36
C ALA A 85 -30.50 3.87 8.53
N ASP A 86 -30.16 2.60 8.27
CA ASP A 86 -29.06 2.25 7.39
C ASP A 86 -29.39 2.72 5.96
N THR A 87 -28.43 3.39 5.31
CA THR A 87 -28.59 3.86 3.93
C THR A 87 -28.15 2.82 2.90
N GLY A 88 -27.54 1.72 3.33
CA GLY A 88 -26.87 0.76 2.44
C GLY A 88 -25.55 1.27 1.86
N ARG A 89 -25.06 2.43 2.31
CA ARG A 89 -23.82 3.07 1.82
C ARG A 89 -22.77 3.14 2.93
N ALA A 90 -21.50 3.21 2.51
CA ALA A 90 -20.39 3.39 3.44
C ALA A 90 -19.33 4.36 2.89
N LEU A 91 -18.66 5.06 3.81
CA LEU A 91 -17.43 5.78 3.51
C LEU A 91 -16.23 4.84 3.65
N GLY A 92 -15.38 4.84 2.64
CA GLY A 92 -14.05 4.21 2.69
C GLY A 92 -12.99 5.24 3.06
N LEU A 93 -12.02 4.83 3.87
CA LEU A 93 -10.92 5.67 4.32
C LEU A 93 -9.62 4.88 4.27
N THR A 94 -8.58 5.48 3.68
CA THR A 94 -7.20 4.99 3.72
C THR A 94 -6.24 6.08 4.15
N THR A 95 -5.08 5.68 4.63
CA THR A 95 -3.99 6.60 4.97
C THR A 95 -2.68 5.96 4.56
N ASP A 96 -1.99 6.57 3.61
CA ASP A 96 -0.83 6.01 2.94
C ASP A 96 0.33 6.98 2.93
N GLY A 97 1.56 6.46 3.02
CA GLY A 97 2.78 7.24 2.96
C GLY A 97 4.00 6.35 2.87
N ASN A 98 4.96 6.73 2.02
CA ASN A 98 6.21 6.00 1.85
C ASN A 98 7.37 6.97 1.63
N HIS A 99 8.02 7.36 2.72
CA HIS A 99 9.16 8.26 2.68
C HIS A 99 10.35 7.69 1.90
N ARG A 100 10.50 6.35 1.85
CA ARG A 100 11.60 5.68 1.12
C ARG A 100 11.47 5.89 -0.38
N TRP A 101 10.26 5.77 -0.93
CA TRP A 101 10.01 6.09 -2.34
C TRP A 101 10.29 7.56 -2.63
N CYS A 102 9.79 8.46 -1.77
CA CYS A 102 9.99 9.90 -1.95
C CYS A 102 11.46 10.33 -1.76
N ALA A 103 12.24 9.60 -0.98
CA ALA A 103 13.68 9.83 -0.86
C ALA A 103 14.47 9.41 -2.12
N VAL A 104 13.95 8.45 -2.90
CA VAL A 104 14.50 8.05 -4.20
C VAL A 104 14.09 9.03 -5.29
N ASP A 105 12.79 9.30 -5.42
CA ASP A 105 12.21 10.26 -6.36
C ASP A 105 10.92 10.85 -5.75
N PRO A 106 10.91 12.11 -5.33
CA PRO A 106 9.77 12.70 -4.64
C PRO A 106 8.52 12.81 -5.54
N ARG A 107 8.68 13.00 -6.86
CA ARG A 107 7.55 13.09 -7.79
C ARG A 107 6.93 11.73 -8.04
N VAL A 108 7.74 10.77 -8.47
CA VAL A 108 7.27 9.40 -8.73
C VAL A 108 6.78 8.74 -7.45
N GLY A 109 7.53 8.88 -6.35
CA GLY A 109 7.16 8.32 -5.04
C GLY A 109 5.82 8.84 -4.54
N THR A 110 5.55 10.13 -4.67
CA THR A 110 4.25 10.70 -4.25
C THR A 110 3.10 10.22 -5.16
N ALA A 111 3.33 10.10 -6.47
CA ALA A 111 2.33 9.53 -7.38
C ALA A 111 2.01 8.06 -7.04
N LEU A 112 3.02 7.26 -6.68
CA LEU A 112 2.86 5.88 -6.23
C LEU A 112 2.04 5.78 -4.93
N ILE A 113 2.26 6.69 -3.96
CA ILE A 113 1.47 6.73 -2.71
C ILE A 113 -0.01 7.01 -3.00
N VAL A 114 -0.32 7.95 -3.91
CA VAL A 114 -1.72 8.21 -4.31
C VAL A 114 -2.34 6.98 -4.97
N ALA A 115 -1.56 6.27 -5.80
CA ALA A 115 -2.01 5.05 -6.44
C ALA A 115 -2.25 3.92 -5.41
N GLU A 116 -1.36 3.72 -4.44
CA GLU A 116 -1.54 2.75 -3.35
C GLU A 116 -2.81 3.03 -2.56
N ALA A 117 -3.05 4.28 -2.14
CA ALA A 117 -4.28 4.69 -1.48
C ALA A 117 -5.54 4.32 -2.28
N MET A 118 -5.48 4.41 -3.61
CA MET A 118 -6.58 4.04 -4.48
C MET A 118 -6.84 2.53 -4.51
N LEU A 119 -5.79 1.69 -4.51
CA LEU A 119 -5.95 0.23 -4.41
C LEU A 119 -6.48 -0.18 -3.05
N ASN A 120 -6.01 0.45 -1.98
CA ASN A 120 -6.50 0.23 -0.62
C ASN A 120 -8.00 0.50 -0.48
N LEU A 121 -8.52 1.53 -1.16
CA LEU A 121 -9.98 1.71 -1.27
C LEU A 121 -10.64 0.61 -2.11
N ALA A 122 -10.03 0.19 -3.21
CA ALA A 122 -10.61 -0.80 -4.11
C ALA A 122 -10.79 -2.17 -3.45
N VAL A 123 -9.83 -2.61 -2.61
CA VAL A 123 -9.92 -3.89 -1.90
C VAL A 123 -10.96 -3.92 -0.77
N VAL A 124 -11.46 -2.74 -0.36
CA VAL A 124 -12.66 -2.63 0.49
C VAL A 124 -13.93 -2.28 -0.28
N GLY A 125 -13.88 -2.30 -1.61
CA GLY A 125 -15.03 -2.08 -2.51
C GLY A 125 -15.42 -0.62 -2.68
N ALA A 126 -14.58 0.34 -2.25
CA ALA A 126 -14.87 1.76 -2.35
C ALA A 126 -14.28 2.40 -3.61
N SER A 127 -15.01 3.36 -4.18
CA SER A 127 -14.52 4.23 -5.25
C SER A 127 -14.01 5.54 -4.68
N PRO A 128 -12.86 6.09 -5.17
CA PRO A 128 -12.27 7.32 -4.63
C PRO A 128 -13.17 8.53 -4.87
N LEU A 129 -13.25 9.43 -3.89
CA LEU A 129 -14.02 10.68 -3.95
C LEU A 129 -13.17 11.93 -3.79
N ALA A 130 -12.28 11.95 -2.80
CA ALA A 130 -11.51 13.14 -2.47
C ALA A 130 -10.26 12.77 -1.68
N LEU A 131 -9.23 13.59 -1.83
CA LEU A 131 -7.93 13.43 -1.19
C LEU A 131 -7.66 14.61 -0.24
N VAL A 132 -7.07 14.29 0.89
CA VAL A 132 -6.38 15.22 1.79
C VAL A 132 -4.93 14.79 1.94
N ASN A 133 -4.02 15.75 2.21
CA ASN A 133 -2.62 15.43 2.43
C ASN A 133 -2.12 15.95 3.77
N CYS A 134 -1.03 15.36 4.27
CA CYS A 134 -0.22 15.85 5.36
C CYS A 134 1.23 15.84 4.88
N LEU A 135 1.74 17.00 4.48
CA LEU A 135 3.06 17.15 3.88
C LEU A 135 4.09 17.45 4.97
N ASN A 136 5.08 16.57 5.13
CA ASN A 136 6.14 16.72 6.13
C ASN A 136 7.50 16.75 5.44
N PHE A 137 8.20 17.87 5.57
CA PHE A 137 9.49 18.14 4.91
C PHE A 137 10.46 18.82 5.87
N GLY A 138 11.75 18.75 5.53
CA GLY A 138 12.81 19.43 6.25
C GLY A 138 12.74 20.94 6.16
N ASN A 139 13.91 21.60 6.27
CA ASN A 139 14.00 23.05 6.23
C ASN A 139 13.85 23.57 4.79
N PRO A 140 12.78 24.31 4.45
CA PRO A 140 12.53 24.80 3.11
C PRO A 140 13.47 25.95 2.68
N GLU A 141 14.39 26.39 3.54
CA GLU A 141 15.47 27.32 3.19
C GLU A 141 16.63 26.59 2.50
N HIS A 142 16.68 25.26 2.62
CA HIS A 142 17.56 24.40 1.83
C HIS A 142 16.95 24.19 0.44
N PRO A 143 17.64 24.57 -0.65
CA PRO A 143 17.08 24.48 -2.01
C PRO A 143 16.63 23.07 -2.41
N GLU A 144 17.32 22.05 -1.91
CA GLU A 144 17.00 20.64 -2.16
C GLU A 144 15.67 20.25 -1.51
N VAL A 145 15.41 20.68 -0.28
CA VAL A 145 14.15 20.41 0.43
C VAL A 145 12.99 21.12 -0.27
N MET A 146 13.20 22.37 -0.71
CA MET A 146 12.16 23.08 -1.45
C MET A 146 11.89 22.46 -2.82
N TRP A 147 12.91 21.90 -3.46
CA TRP A 147 12.73 21.11 -4.69
C TRP A 147 11.93 19.82 -4.42
N GLN A 148 12.28 19.05 -3.38
CA GLN A 148 11.57 17.86 -2.98
C GLN A 148 10.08 18.11 -2.70
N LEU A 149 9.76 19.20 -2.00
CA LEU A 149 8.38 19.63 -1.75
C LEU A 149 7.65 19.92 -3.07
N SER A 150 8.28 20.67 -3.98
CA SER A 150 7.71 21.01 -5.27
C SER A 150 7.41 19.77 -6.10
N GLU A 151 8.38 18.86 -6.22
CA GLU A 151 8.23 17.63 -6.98
C GLU A 151 7.16 16.69 -6.38
N SER A 152 7.09 16.60 -5.05
CA SER A 152 6.02 15.83 -4.38
C SER A 152 4.64 16.39 -4.68
N VAL A 153 4.48 17.71 -4.67
CA VAL A 153 3.20 18.35 -5.03
C VAL A 153 2.84 18.10 -6.50
N ASP A 154 3.83 18.19 -7.39
CA ASP A 154 3.61 17.93 -8.81
C ASP A 154 3.25 16.46 -9.07
N GLY A 155 3.92 15.50 -8.40
CA GLY A 155 3.58 14.07 -8.49
C GLY A 155 2.17 13.76 -7.98
N MET A 156 1.76 14.40 -6.88
CA MET A 156 0.38 14.32 -6.38
C MET A 156 -0.62 14.88 -7.39
N ALA A 157 -0.32 16.04 -7.99
CA ALA A 157 -1.18 16.69 -8.96
C ALA A 157 -1.33 15.84 -10.23
N ASP A 158 -0.25 15.23 -10.72
CA ASP A 158 -0.27 14.32 -11.86
C ASP A 158 -1.20 13.14 -11.61
N ALA A 159 -1.04 12.45 -10.47
CA ALA A 159 -1.87 11.31 -10.10
C ALA A 159 -3.33 11.70 -9.86
N CYS A 160 -3.58 12.76 -9.09
CA CYS A 160 -4.94 13.25 -8.83
C CYS A 160 -5.67 13.68 -10.11
N THR A 161 -4.95 14.32 -11.03
CA THR A 161 -5.52 14.71 -12.34
C THR A 161 -5.86 13.49 -13.19
N ALA A 162 -4.94 12.51 -13.26
CA ALA A 162 -5.14 11.29 -14.03
C ALA A 162 -6.30 10.44 -13.49
N PHE A 163 -6.47 10.37 -12.19
CA PHE A 163 -7.53 9.61 -11.54
C PHE A 163 -8.85 10.39 -11.35
N GLY A 164 -8.84 11.69 -11.63
CA GLY A 164 -10.01 12.54 -11.42
C GLY A 164 -10.37 12.77 -9.94
N ILE A 165 -9.38 12.74 -9.05
CA ILE A 165 -9.56 12.87 -7.59
C ILE A 165 -9.25 14.30 -7.17
N PRO A 166 -10.22 15.09 -6.64
CA PRO A 166 -9.94 16.43 -6.15
C PRO A 166 -9.19 16.40 -4.82
N VAL A 167 -8.20 17.28 -4.66
CA VAL A 167 -7.57 17.58 -3.38
C VAL A 167 -8.44 18.63 -2.66
N VAL A 168 -9.03 18.27 -1.53
CA VAL A 168 -10.02 19.10 -0.81
C VAL A 168 -9.46 19.76 0.44
N GLY A 169 -8.26 19.41 0.86
CA GLY A 169 -7.60 19.99 2.02
C GLY A 169 -6.24 19.37 2.27
N GLY A 170 -5.56 19.87 3.29
CA GLY A 170 -4.27 19.33 3.69
C GLY A 170 -3.58 20.15 4.77
N ASN A 171 -2.41 19.66 5.17
CA ASN A 171 -1.52 20.31 6.12
C ASN A 171 -0.09 20.26 5.58
N VAL A 172 0.71 21.27 5.90
CA VAL A 172 2.14 21.26 5.66
C VAL A 172 2.88 21.51 6.96
N SER A 173 3.87 20.65 7.24
CA SER A 173 4.82 20.77 8.34
C SER A 173 6.21 20.87 7.75
N LEU A 174 6.92 21.94 8.08
CA LEU A 174 8.25 22.26 7.58
C LEU A 174 9.23 22.35 8.74
N TYR A 175 10.51 22.46 8.42
CA TYR A 175 11.60 22.51 9.42
C TYR A 175 11.68 21.25 10.29
N ASN A 176 11.24 20.09 9.75
CA ASN A 176 11.38 18.84 10.46
C ASN A 176 12.80 18.30 10.29
N GLU A 177 13.49 18.11 11.39
CA GLU A 177 14.85 17.57 11.41
C GLU A 177 15.04 16.58 12.55
N SER A 178 16.01 15.69 12.39
CA SER A 178 16.47 14.80 13.43
C SER A 178 17.98 14.86 13.51
N ASN A 179 18.50 15.23 14.70
CA ASN A 179 19.94 15.38 14.94
C ASN A 179 20.63 16.36 13.94
N GLY A 180 19.95 17.42 13.54
CA GLY A 180 20.48 18.43 12.62
C GLY A 180 20.50 17.97 11.14
N VAL A 181 19.76 16.93 10.81
CA VAL A 181 19.58 16.45 9.44
C VAL A 181 18.10 16.54 9.08
N ASP A 182 17.80 17.11 7.92
CA ASP A 182 16.43 17.16 7.40
C ASP A 182 15.85 15.75 7.26
N ILE A 183 14.56 15.60 7.55
CA ILE A 183 13.87 14.33 7.32
C ILE A 183 13.76 14.05 5.81
N ASP A 184 13.62 12.78 5.44
CA ASP A 184 13.22 12.40 4.08
C ASP A 184 11.86 13.04 3.73
N PRO A 185 11.60 13.35 2.45
CA PRO A 185 10.29 13.82 2.00
C PRO A 185 9.20 12.85 2.44
N THR A 186 8.24 13.32 3.23
CA THR A 186 7.21 12.43 3.82
C THR A 186 5.81 13.01 3.58
N PRO A 187 5.31 13.00 2.34
CA PRO A 187 3.91 13.23 2.06
C PRO A 187 3.10 12.03 2.58
N VAL A 188 2.04 12.31 3.33
CA VAL A 188 1.03 11.33 3.76
C VAL A 188 -0.29 11.69 3.08
N ILE A 189 -0.93 10.71 2.49
CA ILE A 189 -2.17 10.85 1.74
C ILE A 189 -3.30 10.22 2.56
N GLY A 190 -4.38 10.98 2.77
CA GLY A 190 -5.64 10.44 3.23
C GLY A 190 -6.63 10.42 2.06
N LEU A 191 -7.15 9.25 1.70
CA LEU A 191 -8.10 9.13 0.61
C LEU A 191 -9.47 8.70 1.14
N LEU A 192 -10.49 9.50 0.80
CA LEU A 192 -11.89 9.23 1.07
C LEU A 192 -12.52 8.56 -0.15
N GLY A 193 -13.26 7.49 0.08
CA GLY A 193 -14.03 6.80 -0.95
C GLY A 193 -15.47 6.54 -0.53
N MET A 194 -16.26 6.00 -1.45
CA MET A 194 -17.66 5.63 -1.25
C MET A 194 -17.93 4.21 -1.73
N VAL A 195 -18.65 3.46 -0.92
CA VAL A 195 -19.38 2.25 -1.33
C VAL A 195 -20.85 2.65 -1.46
N ASP A 196 -21.40 2.58 -2.68
CA ASP A 196 -22.78 2.99 -2.93
C ASP A 196 -23.82 1.91 -2.59
N ASP A 197 -23.40 0.64 -2.61
CA ASP A 197 -24.25 -0.50 -2.22
C ASP A 197 -23.41 -1.48 -1.37
N LEU A 198 -23.58 -1.38 -0.07
CA LEU A 198 -22.92 -2.24 0.90
C LEU A 198 -23.83 -3.44 1.24
N ALA A 199 -23.98 -4.36 0.30
CA ALA A 199 -24.80 -5.55 0.53
C ALA A 199 -24.15 -6.54 1.51
N VAL A 200 -22.84 -6.72 1.41
CA VAL A 200 -22.05 -7.59 2.30
C VAL A 200 -20.75 -6.87 2.70
N PRO A 201 -20.20 -7.14 3.89
CA PRO A 201 -18.86 -6.63 4.24
C PRO A 201 -17.79 -7.20 3.30
N PRO A 202 -16.77 -6.40 2.93
CA PRO A 202 -15.63 -6.91 2.17
C PRO A 202 -14.92 -8.05 2.90
N PRO A 203 -14.33 -9.01 2.17
CA PRO A 203 -13.72 -10.19 2.78
C PRO A 203 -12.46 -9.89 3.59
N GLY A 204 -11.76 -8.76 3.28
CA GLY A 204 -10.47 -8.40 3.87
C GLY A 204 -9.30 -9.29 3.41
N PRO A 205 -8.11 -9.12 3.99
CA PRO A 205 -6.89 -9.83 3.60
C PRO A 205 -6.89 -11.26 4.15
N ARG A 206 -7.75 -12.13 3.63
CA ARG A 206 -7.94 -13.50 4.14
C ARG A 206 -7.71 -14.56 3.07
N LEU A 207 -7.30 -15.73 3.54
CA LEU A 207 -7.27 -16.96 2.77
C LEU A 207 -8.38 -17.91 3.24
N THR A 208 -8.92 -18.67 2.31
CA THR A 208 -9.85 -19.79 2.60
C THR A 208 -9.25 -21.07 2.05
N ASP A 209 -9.28 -22.14 2.82
CA ASP A 209 -8.72 -23.43 2.42
C ASP A 209 -9.30 -23.91 1.08
N GLY A 210 -8.45 -24.37 0.16
CA GLY A 210 -8.80 -24.73 -1.21
C GLY A 210 -8.93 -23.55 -2.18
N GLY A 211 -8.92 -22.32 -1.71
CA GLY A 211 -9.02 -21.09 -2.53
C GLY A 211 -7.87 -20.95 -3.54
N ARG A 212 -8.17 -20.41 -4.71
CA ARG A 212 -7.18 -20.12 -5.76
C ARG A 212 -6.60 -18.73 -5.57
N LEU A 213 -5.28 -18.64 -5.57
CA LEU A 213 -4.58 -17.36 -5.46
C LEU A 213 -4.30 -16.80 -6.86
N VAL A 214 -4.80 -15.59 -7.09
CA VAL A 214 -4.66 -14.87 -8.36
C VAL A 214 -4.12 -13.48 -8.07
N VAL A 215 -3.09 -13.05 -8.79
CA VAL A 215 -2.70 -11.65 -8.89
C VAL A 215 -3.53 -11.02 -10.00
N ILE A 216 -4.25 -9.95 -9.68
CA ILE A 216 -4.91 -9.06 -10.63
C ILE A 216 -3.99 -7.88 -10.87
N GLY A 217 -3.66 -7.59 -12.11
CA GLY A 217 -2.72 -6.55 -12.52
C GLY A 217 -1.50 -7.06 -13.27
N PRO A 218 -0.60 -6.17 -13.69
CA PRO A 218 0.54 -6.48 -14.55
C PRO A 218 1.59 -7.36 -13.86
N ALA A 219 2.51 -7.88 -14.66
CA ALA A 219 3.71 -8.56 -14.16
C ALA A 219 4.55 -7.60 -13.30
N PRO A 220 5.35 -8.13 -12.32
CA PRO A 220 6.23 -7.27 -11.51
C PRO A 220 7.29 -6.61 -12.38
N GLN A 221 7.58 -5.34 -12.09
CA GLN A 221 8.63 -4.59 -12.81
C GLN A 221 10.04 -4.91 -12.31
N ARG A 222 10.12 -5.65 -11.18
CA ARG A 222 11.39 -6.15 -10.60
C ARG A 222 12.32 -5.05 -10.08
N GLU A 223 11.74 -3.93 -9.64
CA GLU A 223 12.48 -2.84 -8.99
C GLU A 223 12.46 -3.02 -7.48
N LEU A 224 13.61 -2.84 -6.84
CA LEU A 224 13.76 -2.94 -5.38
C LEU A 224 14.10 -1.61 -4.72
N ALA A 225 14.37 -0.55 -5.50
CA ALA A 225 14.67 0.77 -4.96
C ALA A 225 13.51 1.31 -4.11
N GLY A 226 13.85 1.87 -2.96
CA GLY A 226 12.86 2.39 -2.02
C GLY A 226 11.97 1.34 -1.35
N SER A 227 12.11 0.05 -1.67
CA SER A 227 11.32 -1.02 -1.03
C SER A 227 11.71 -1.25 0.42
N ALA A 228 10.79 -1.81 1.20
CA ALA A 228 11.05 -2.23 2.58
C ALA A 228 12.19 -3.24 2.66
N TRP A 229 12.29 -4.15 1.67
CA TRP A 229 13.37 -5.12 1.62
C TRP A 229 14.73 -4.44 1.42
N ALA A 230 14.87 -3.52 0.44
CA ALA A 230 16.11 -2.78 0.21
C ALA A 230 16.50 -1.95 1.45
N ALA A 231 15.54 -1.28 2.08
CA ALA A 231 15.76 -0.53 3.31
C ALA A 231 16.26 -1.41 4.45
N SER A 232 15.76 -2.64 4.60
CA SER A 232 16.25 -3.62 5.59
C SER A 232 17.71 -4.02 5.37
N LYS A 233 18.22 -3.84 4.16
CA LYS A 233 19.63 -4.07 3.78
C LYS A 233 20.47 -2.79 3.80
N GLY A 234 19.91 -1.65 4.26
CA GLY A 234 20.60 -0.36 4.27
C GLY A 234 20.79 0.25 2.89
N GLN A 235 19.92 -0.09 1.93
CA GLN A 235 20.01 0.35 0.54
C GLN A 235 18.85 1.23 0.17
N ARG A 236 19.10 2.23 -0.67
CA ARG A 236 18.07 3.16 -1.18
C ARG A 236 18.07 3.26 -2.71
N GLY A 237 19.20 3.04 -3.37
CA GLY A 237 19.44 3.37 -4.78
C GLY A 237 18.68 2.51 -5.79
N GLY A 238 18.59 3.03 -7.00
CA GLY A 238 17.91 2.45 -8.16
C GLY A 238 16.70 3.27 -8.60
N GLY A 239 16.04 2.86 -9.70
CA GLY A 239 14.82 3.48 -10.18
C GLY A 239 13.59 2.95 -9.44
N LEU A 240 12.61 3.81 -9.16
CA LEU A 240 11.28 3.41 -8.72
C LEU A 240 10.52 2.73 -9.86
N PRO A 241 9.56 1.85 -9.55
CA PRO A 241 8.69 1.30 -10.57
C PRO A 241 7.89 2.40 -11.27
N SER A 242 7.64 2.21 -12.57
CA SER A 242 6.79 3.13 -13.32
C SER A 242 5.31 2.91 -13.01
N LEU A 243 4.54 4.00 -13.01
CA LEU A 243 3.09 3.97 -12.81
C LEU A 243 2.37 4.31 -14.12
N ASP A 244 1.65 3.34 -14.68
CA ASP A 244 0.68 3.58 -15.72
C ASP A 244 -0.68 3.89 -15.08
N PHE A 245 -1.10 5.15 -15.12
CA PHE A 245 -2.33 5.61 -14.49
C PHE A 245 -3.59 4.93 -15.06
N GLY A 246 -3.59 4.62 -16.37
CA GLY A 246 -4.72 3.97 -17.02
C GLY A 246 -4.87 2.52 -16.54
N VAL A 247 -3.80 1.75 -16.61
CA VAL A 247 -3.75 0.37 -16.10
C VAL A 247 -4.12 0.33 -14.62
N HIS A 248 -3.59 1.26 -13.82
CA HIS A 248 -3.87 1.34 -12.39
C HIS A 248 -5.37 1.58 -12.11
N ALA A 249 -5.98 2.54 -12.81
CA ALA A 249 -7.40 2.84 -12.66
C ALA A 249 -8.29 1.66 -13.07
N ASP A 250 -7.91 0.91 -14.11
CA ASP A 250 -8.66 -0.26 -14.57
C ASP A 250 -8.57 -1.40 -13.57
N VAL A 251 -7.38 -1.64 -12.98
CA VAL A 251 -7.19 -2.63 -11.90
C VAL A 251 -8.04 -2.26 -10.68
N ALA A 252 -7.94 -1.03 -10.19
CA ALA A 252 -8.69 -0.59 -9.01
C ALA A 252 -10.21 -0.71 -9.22
N ARG A 253 -10.72 -0.29 -10.39
CA ARG A 253 -12.14 -0.41 -10.73
C ARG A 253 -12.60 -1.88 -10.79
N THR A 254 -11.80 -2.74 -11.41
CA THR A 254 -12.10 -4.17 -11.54
C THR A 254 -12.11 -4.85 -10.18
N VAL A 255 -11.14 -4.55 -9.32
CA VAL A 255 -11.09 -5.08 -7.95
C VAL A 255 -12.30 -4.62 -7.14
N ALA A 256 -12.63 -3.33 -7.15
CA ALA A 256 -13.81 -2.83 -6.44
C ALA A 256 -15.11 -3.49 -6.93
N GLN A 257 -15.24 -3.76 -8.25
CA GLN A 257 -16.37 -4.52 -8.80
C GLN A 257 -16.42 -5.95 -8.29
N LEU A 258 -15.29 -6.65 -8.22
CA LEU A 258 -15.23 -8.02 -7.72
C LEU A 258 -15.60 -8.11 -6.23
N ILE A 259 -15.14 -7.14 -5.43
CA ILE A 259 -15.47 -7.02 -4.01
C ILE A 259 -16.96 -6.74 -3.83
N GLY A 260 -17.50 -5.71 -4.50
CA GLY A 260 -18.92 -5.34 -4.42
C GLY A 260 -19.85 -6.44 -4.90
N GLY A 261 -19.40 -7.28 -5.85
CA GLY A 261 -20.12 -8.45 -6.36
C GLY A 261 -19.97 -9.71 -5.51
N ASP A 262 -19.32 -9.67 -4.35
CA ASP A 262 -19.04 -10.85 -3.50
C ASP A 262 -18.40 -12.02 -4.28
N MET A 263 -17.47 -11.68 -5.20
CA MET A 263 -16.90 -12.69 -6.11
C MET A 263 -15.62 -13.33 -5.58
N VAL A 264 -15.01 -12.77 -4.54
CA VAL A 264 -13.72 -13.20 -3.96
C VAL A 264 -13.85 -13.50 -2.47
N LEU A 265 -13.04 -14.41 -1.97
CA LEU A 265 -13.00 -14.86 -0.58
C LEU A 265 -12.00 -14.05 0.28
N GLY A 266 -11.15 -13.31 -0.37
CA GLY A 266 -10.15 -12.44 0.24
C GLY A 266 -9.47 -11.58 -0.80
N ALA A 267 -8.99 -10.41 -0.40
CA ALA A 267 -8.24 -9.49 -1.24
C ALA A 267 -7.24 -8.71 -0.40
N HIS A 268 -6.08 -8.44 -0.97
CA HIS A 268 -5.02 -7.60 -0.38
C HIS A 268 -4.18 -7.00 -1.50
N ASP A 269 -3.84 -5.73 -1.41
CA ASP A 269 -2.98 -5.09 -2.39
C ASP A 269 -1.52 -5.59 -2.28
N VAL A 270 -0.72 -5.37 -3.31
CA VAL A 270 0.71 -5.66 -3.28
C VAL A 270 1.45 -4.35 -3.03
N GLY A 271 1.54 -4.00 -1.76
CA GLY A 271 2.18 -2.78 -1.27
C GLY A 271 3.57 -3.04 -0.66
N GLU A 272 3.80 -2.49 0.52
CA GLU A 272 5.07 -2.55 1.24
C GLU A 272 5.56 -4.00 1.48
N GLY A 273 6.79 -4.28 1.04
CA GLY A 273 7.40 -5.61 1.11
C GLY A 273 7.00 -6.56 -0.01
N GLY A 274 6.18 -6.11 -0.98
CA GLY A 274 5.83 -6.80 -2.21
C GLY A 274 4.97 -8.06 -2.01
N LEU A 275 4.90 -8.89 -3.04
CA LEU A 275 4.06 -10.09 -3.07
C LEU A 275 4.30 -11.03 -1.88
N GLY A 276 5.55 -11.11 -1.41
CA GLY A 276 5.91 -11.97 -0.28
C GLY A 276 5.20 -11.58 1.00
N VAL A 277 5.25 -10.29 1.36
CA VAL A 277 4.58 -9.74 2.55
C VAL A 277 3.07 -9.82 2.40
N THR A 278 2.51 -9.41 1.26
CA THR A 278 1.07 -9.53 0.96
C THR A 278 0.52 -10.91 1.26
N VAL A 279 1.13 -11.97 0.70
CA VAL A 279 0.66 -13.34 0.95
C VAL A 279 0.89 -13.77 2.40
N ALA A 280 2.01 -13.39 3.01
CA ALA A 280 2.30 -13.72 4.41
C ALA A 280 1.31 -13.05 5.37
N GLU A 281 0.87 -11.83 5.12
CA GLU A 281 -0.15 -11.15 5.91
C GLU A 281 -1.53 -11.80 5.72
N MET A 282 -1.90 -12.19 4.50
CA MET A 282 -3.11 -12.99 4.28
C MET A 282 -3.08 -14.32 5.05
N VAL A 283 -1.92 -14.98 5.12
CA VAL A 283 -1.71 -16.18 5.95
C VAL A 283 -1.87 -15.84 7.43
N ALA A 284 -1.27 -14.74 7.90
CA ALA A 284 -1.32 -14.33 9.31
C ALA A 284 -2.75 -13.97 9.76
N HIS A 285 -3.52 -13.30 8.91
CA HIS A 285 -4.91 -12.92 9.19
C HIS A 285 -5.87 -14.11 9.22
N SER A 286 -5.63 -15.13 8.39
CA SER A 286 -6.54 -16.28 8.27
C SER A 286 -6.12 -17.50 9.08
N GLY A 287 -4.83 -17.64 9.40
CA GLY A 287 -4.30 -18.89 9.95
C GLY A 287 -4.27 -20.05 8.94
N VAL A 288 -4.47 -19.77 7.65
CA VAL A 288 -4.48 -20.74 6.56
C VAL A 288 -3.19 -20.57 5.75
N GLY A 289 -2.49 -21.67 5.48
CA GLY A 289 -1.26 -21.64 4.70
C GLY A 289 -1.50 -21.37 3.21
N ALA A 290 -0.40 -21.26 2.46
CA ALA A 290 -0.45 -21.04 1.02
C ALA A 290 0.72 -21.73 0.32
N THR A 291 0.46 -22.28 -0.87
CA THR A 291 1.50 -22.73 -1.79
C THR A 291 1.50 -21.81 -3.00
N VAL A 292 2.62 -21.09 -3.18
CA VAL A 292 2.81 -20.08 -4.22
C VAL A 292 3.84 -20.56 -5.23
N ALA A 293 3.53 -20.37 -6.49
CA ALA A 293 4.41 -20.63 -7.62
C ALA A 293 4.51 -19.38 -8.51
N ARG A 294 5.30 -19.46 -9.56
CA ARG A 294 5.52 -18.36 -10.51
C ARG A 294 6.19 -17.11 -9.91
N VAL A 295 6.97 -17.30 -8.88
CA VAL A 295 7.91 -16.31 -8.32
C VAL A 295 9.30 -16.80 -8.69
N ALA A 296 10.04 -16.05 -9.49
CA ALA A 296 11.32 -16.51 -10.04
C ALA A 296 12.44 -16.45 -8.99
N ASP A 297 12.49 -15.39 -8.23
CA ASP A 297 13.52 -15.13 -7.23
C ASP A 297 13.03 -14.12 -6.16
N HIS A 298 13.94 -13.67 -5.29
CA HIS A 298 13.65 -12.71 -4.25
C HIS A 298 13.24 -11.32 -4.80
N VAL A 299 13.65 -10.97 -6.01
CA VAL A 299 13.26 -9.69 -6.62
C VAL A 299 11.77 -9.69 -6.95
N ASP A 300 11.24 -10.77 -7.54
CA ASP A 300 9.81 -10.94 -7.75
C ASP A 300 9.03 -10.97 -6.43
N LEU A 301 9.66 -11.52 -5.38
CA LEU A 301 9.02 -11.69 -4.07
C LEU A 301 8.86 -10.36 -3.33
N PHE A 302 9.87 -9.47 -3.41
CA PHE A 302 9.96 -8.24 -2.61
C PHE A 302 9.78 -6.95 -3.42
N SER A 303 9.60 -7.04 -4.75
CA SER A 303 9.32 -5.86 -5.59
C SER A 303 7.95 -5.27 -5.26
N GLU A 304 7.94 -3.98 -4.94
CA GLU A 304 6.75 -3.19 -4.63
C GLU A 304 6.18 -2.55 -5.90
N SER A 305 5.95 -3.38 -6.93
CA SER A 305 5.42 -2.91 -8.21
C SER A 305 3.94 -2.54 -8.07
N PRO A 306 3.53 -1.34 -8.55
CA PRO A 306 2.17 -0.84 -8.39
C PRO A 306 1.13 -1.63 -9.21
N SER A 307 -0.13 -1.32 -9.00
CA SER A 307 -1.26 -1.84 -9.79
C SER A 307 -1.48 -3.35 -9.66
N ARG A 308 -1.21 -3.92 -8.49
CA ARG A 308 -1.30 -5.37 -8.26
C ARG A 308 -2.08 -5.68 -6.98
N VAL A 309 -3.00 -6.65 -7.07
CA VAL A 309 -3.81 -7.13 -5.94
C VAL A 309 -3.80 -8.66 -5.93
N VAL A 310 -3.59 -9.25 -4.77
CA VAL A 310 -3.78 -10.70 -4.57
C VAL A 310 -5.21 -10.94 -4.15
N VAL A 311 -5.90 -11.83 -4.86
CA VAL A 311 -7.23 -12.29 -4.48
C VAL A 311 -7.22 -13.78 -4.20
N CYS A 312 -7.98 -14.19 -3.18
CA CYS A 312 -8.34 -15.58 -2.91
C CYS A 312 -9.72 -15.85 -3.50
N VAL A 313 -9.83 -16.82 -4.39
CA VAL A 313 -11.05 -17.08 -5.19
C VAL A 313 -11.52 -18.51 -4.99
N ASP A 314 -12.83 -18.71 -4.80
CA ASP A 314 -13.44 -20.03 -4.81
C ASP A 314 -13.17 -20.73 -6.15
N PRO A 315 -12.70 -22.00 -6.15
CA PRO A 315 -12.48 -22.76 -7.38
C PRO A 315 -13.65 -22.74 -8.37
N GLU A 316 -14.88 -22.73 -7.87
CA GLU A 316 -16.10 -22.72 -8.70
C GLU A 316 -16.35 -21.34 -9.34
N ARG A 317 -15.91 -20.25 -8.69
CA ARG A 317 -16.05 -18.87 -9.18
C ARG A 317 -14.85 -18.39 -10.01
N LEU A 318 -13.75 -19.16 -10.05
CA LEU A 318 -12.51 -18.73 -10.69
C LEU A 318 -12.68 -18.27 -12.14
N THR A 319 -13.42 -19.03 -12.93
CA THR A 319 -13.66 -18.68 -14.34
C THR A 319 -14.44 -17.37 -14.47
N ALA A 320 -15.43 -17.14 -13.62
CA ALA A 320 -16.21 -15.90 -13.62
C ALA A 320 -15.35 -14.68 -13.27
N VAL A 321 -14.47 -14.80 -12.24
CA VAL A 321 -13.53 -13.74 -11.86
C VAL A 321 -12.59 -13.41 -13.01
N LEU A 322 -11.99 -14.43 -13.65
CA LEU A 322 -11.08 -14.22 -14.79
C LEU A 322 -11.77 -13.55 -15.98
N ASN A 323 -13.03 -13.93 -16.27
CA ASN A 323 -13.81 -13.30 -17.35
C ASN A 323 -14.11 -11.83 -17.07
N VAL A 324 -14.36 -11.44 -15.80
CA VAL A 324 -14.54 -10.02 -15.44
C VAL A 324 -13.24 -9.25 -15.70
N CYS A 325 -12.09 -9.77 -15.29
CA CYS A 325 -10.79 -9.14 -15.53
C CYS A 325 -10.50 -9.04 -17.05
N GLU A 326 -10.70 -10.12 -17.81
CA GLU A 326 -10.50 -10.13 -19.25
C GLU A 326 -11.40 -9.11 -19.97
N ALA A 327 -12.67 -9.02 -19.60
CA ALA A 327 -13.61 -8.05 -20.17
C ALA A 327 -13.20 -6.59 -19.85
N ALA A 328 -12.51 -6.35 -18.75
CA ALA A 328 -11.95 -5.06 -18.37
C ALA A 328 -10.57 -4.80 -18.99
N GLY A 329 -9.96 -5.76 -19.70
CA GLY A 329 -8.60 -5.66 -20.22
C GLY A 329 -7.51 -5.75 -19.14
N VAL A 330 -7.84 -6.26 -17.95
CA VAL A 330 -6.92 -6.36 -16.81
C VAL A 330 -6.24 -7.73 -16.80
N GLU A 331 -4.90 -7.71 -16.75
CA GLU A 331 -4.09 -8.92 -16.67
C GLU A 331 -4.33 -9.69 -15.38
N THR A 332 -4.21 -11.02 -15.45
CA THR A 332 -4.30 -11.90 -14.28
C THR A 332 -3.25 -12.98 -14.31
N THR A 333 -2.69 -13.29 -13.16
CA THR A 333 -1.75 -14.41 -13.01
C THR A 333 -2.18 -15.32 -11.86
N ARG A 334 -2.45 -16.59 -12.17
CA ARG A 334 -2.70 -17.62 -11.13
C ARG A 334 -1.37 -17.97 -10.47
N ILE A 335 -1.24 -17.67 -9.19
CA ILE A 335 0.03 -17.83 -8.46
C ILE A 335 0.03 -19.01 -7.49
N GLY A 336 -1.14 -19.57 -7.12
CA GLY A 336 -1.12 -20.63 -6.14
C GLY A 336 -2.47 -21.09 -5.61
N VAL A 337 -2.41 -21.75 -4.47
CA VAL A 337 -3.56 -22.29 -3.74
C VAL A 337 -3.38 -22.01 -2.25
N ALA A 338 -4.45 -21.59 -1.59
CA ALA A 338 -4.52 -21.48 -0.14
C ALA A 338 -4.80 -22.86 0.47
N GLY A 339 -4.16 -23.16 1.60
CA GLY A 339 -4.39 -24.37 2.36
C GLY A 339 -3.16 -24.85 3.12
N GLY A 340 -3.40 -25.77 4.03
CA GLY A 340 -2.35 -26.34 4.87
C GLY A 340 -1.88 -25.42 6.00
N ASP A 341 -0.76 -25.79 6.60
CA ASP A 341 -0.17 -25.15 7.79
C ASP A 341 1.18 -24.48 7.51
N ARG A 342 1.51 -24.25 6.23
CA ARG A 342 2.77 -23.64 5.80
C ARG A 342 2.56 -22.57 4.74
N LEU A 343 3.42 -21.56 4.73
CA LEU A 343 3.62 -20.68 3.60
C LEU A 343 4.81 -21.21 2.80
N ALA A 344 4.55 -21.72 1.62
CA ALA A 344 5.56 -22.24 0.72
C ALA A 344 5.60 -21.44 -0.59
N VAL A 345 6.70 -20.75 -0.86
CA VAL A 345 7.01 -20.15 -2.16
C VAL A 345 8.10 -20.98 -2.79
N LYS A 346 7.80 -21.63 -3.91
CA LYS A 346 8.65 -22.65 -4.52
C LYS A 346 10.12 -22.21 -4.66
N GLY A 347 10.99 -22.87 -3.93
CA GLY A 347 12.45 -22.64 -3.98
C GLY A 347 12.95 -21.40 -3.21
N LEU A 348 12.06 -20.63 -2.58
CA LEU A 348 12.41 -19.37 -1.88
C LEU A 348 12.02 -19.38 -0.40
N VAL A 349 10.80 -19.76 -0.08
CA VAL A 349 10.24 -19.71 1.29
C VAL A 349 9.57 -21.03 1.62
N ASP A 350 9.80 -21.52 2.83
CA ASP A 350 9.08 -22.64 3.42
C ASP A 350 9.06 -22.48 4.94
N VAL A 351 8.02 -21.83 5.45
CA VAL A 351 7.85 -21.50 6.86
C VAL A 351 6.48 -21.94 7.38
N SER A 352 6.36 -22.25 8.66
CA SER A 352 5.06 -22.60 9.23
C SER A 352 4.16 -21.38 9.37
N VAL A 353 2.85 -21.57 9.31
CA VAL A 353 1.86 -20.52 9.63
C VAL A 353 2.11 -19.96 11.03
N ALA A 354 2.49 -20.82 11.97
CA ALA A 354 2.81 -20.39 13.33
C ALA A 354 3.99 -19.41 13.39
N ASP A 355 5.06 -19.65 12.60
CA ASP A 355 6.21 -18.74 12.51
C ASP A 355 5.82 -17.40 11.87
N VAL A 356 5.00 -17.44 10.81
CA VAL A 356 4.48 -16.23 10.15
C VAL A 356 3.68 -15.37 11.15
N VAL A 357 2.74 -15.97 11.87
CA VAL A 357 1.92 -15.29 12.87
C VAL A 357 2.76 -14.75 14.02
N ALA A 358 3.73 -15.53 14.50
CA ALA A 358 4.63 -15.11 15.57
C ALA A 358 5.49 -13.91 15.17
N ALA A 359 6.08 -13.94 13.96
CA ALA A 359 6.86 -12.84 13.43
C ALA A 359 6.01 -11.58 13.25
N TRP A 360 4.82 -11.71 12.64
CA TRP A 360 3.89 -10.62 12.40
C TRP A 360 3.46 -9.94 13.69
N ARG A 361 2.95 -10.69 14.67
CA ARG A 361 2.46 -10.16 15.96
C ARG A 361 3.56 -9.68 16.90
N GLY A 362 4.73 -10.31 16.84
CA GLY A 362 5.81 -10.08 17.80
C GLY A 362 6.67 -8.85 17.53
N ARG A 363 6.69 -8.35 16.29
CA ARG A 363 7.65 -7.32 15.89
C ARG A 363 7.49 -6.00 16.63
N LEU A 364 6.32 -5.40 16.58
CA LEU A 364 6.09 -4.09 17.20
C LEU A 364 6.14 -4.15 18.73
N PRO A 365 5.48 -5.08 19.42
CA PRO A 365 5.66 -5.25 20.86
C PRO A 365 7.11 -5.49 21.28
N GLY A 366 7.84 -6.32 20.52
CA GLY A 366 9.26 -6.58 20.78
C GLY A 366 10.13 -5.32 20.65
N ALA A 367 9.92 -4.51 19.62
CA ALA A 367 10.62 -3.24 19.41
C ALA A 367 10.33 -2.21 20.52
N LEU A 368 9.15 -2.26 21.13
CA LEU A 368 8.72 -1.37 22.22
C LEU A 368 9.10 -1.91 23.60
N GLY A 369 9.84 -3.03 23.69
CA GLY A 369 10.24 -3.65 24.96
C GLY A 369 9.10 -4.34 25.73
N HIS A 370 7.95 -4.54 25.10
CA HIS A 370 6.85 -5.33 25.62
C HIS A 370 7.09 -6.80 25.24
N GLY A 371 7.38 -7.68 26.22
CA GLY A 371 7.41 -9.11 25.98
C GLY A 371 6.09 -9.59 25.38
N THR A 372 6.12 -10.56 24.48
CA THR A 372 4.91 -11.17 23.90
C THR A 372 4.09 -11.78 25.03
N THR A 373 3.15 -11.02 25.59
CA THR A 373 2.11 -11.58 26.44
C THR A 373 1.20 -12.40 25.53
N GLN A 374 1.33 -13.71 25.66
CA GLN A 374 0.35 -14.65 25.10
C GLN A 374 -1.03 -14.30 25.70
N GLY A 375 -1.92 -13.81 24.84
CA GLY A 375 -3.32 -13.58 25.13
C GLY A 375 -4.18 -14.21 24.05
#